data_45e3f08b93521ffc670c396ff5ce7738
#
_entry.id   45e3f08b93521ffc670c396ff5ce7738
#
_cell.length_a   1.000
_cell.length_b   1.000
_cell.length_c   1.000
_cell.angle_alpha   90.00
_cell.angle_beta   90.00
_cell.angle_gamma   90.00
#
_symmetry.space_group_name_H-M   'P 1'
#
loop_
_entity.id
_entity.type
_entity.pdbx_description
1 polymer ?
#
loop_
_entity_poly.entity_id
_entity_poly.type
_entity_poly.pdbx_seq_one_letter_code
_entity_poly.pdbx_strand_id
1 'polypeptide(L)'
;MEQLLTQLIWVPALAGLLCLILPRIKVIKELIAGVAAIWVLYVSAQLWSAGNFAFTIANYDIAGIPFSVHLIGKPLSLLAVLFVGLFGVFGVIYSWRFRAGEKGNHLYYAYMLWTLVFSNLALLSDNMLVFLIAWELSTLFLYGLINSGHIDRAKSATAGFRTFGILGFSEAALLLGIIIIWVTQGRIHFSQLSIATSGTLNVLLYIMFFAAAGAKAGAMPLHAWVPVAAEGAPTSVMAFLPAAIDKLLGIYMLALITMQVFVVTPGIRMMIMVIGAITILAAVMMALVQHDLKKLLAYHAVSQVGYMLLGIGTGTVVGIMGGLFHMMNNAIYKSALFFGAGNVEKQAGTTDLEKLGGLSKFMPITFFAMLVSALAISGIPPMNGFASKWMIYQSCLEAGRPVMLIVAMVGSALTLASFIKVIYSVFLGKKAAGLPEKIKEAPFSMWMPPAILAVLCILFGVFAVWPVNTFFAPVVGLESVGSTLGAMGISAGSFWSPTFTTLMLLIGLVLGAIIYFIGRGLNPRSVKTFYGGEQLSDEDIRQPGTGFYETIEKLPILRPLYEDSKKGVWAPDYFFATIIDSIFVRGLKFMHTGVLSTYLSWSIIGLVVIIFVLIV
;
A
#
# COMPACT_ATOMS: atom_id res chain seq x y z
N MET A 1 21.67 1.41 -22.96
CA MET A 1 20.50 2.00 -22.30
C MET A 1 19.21 1.68 -23.09
N GLU A 2 19.15 2.04 -24.37
CA GLU A 2 18.00 1.79 -25.25
C GLU A 2 17.50 0.34 -25.20
N GLN A 3 18.39 -0.63 -25.39
CA GLN A 3 18.06 -2.06 -25.32
C GLN A 3 17.45 -2.48 -23.97
N LEU A 4 17.96 -1.97 -22.86
CA LEU A 4 17.41 -2.28 -21.54
C LEU A 4 16.00 -1.73 -21.37
N LEU A 5 15.77 -0.47 -21.77
CA LEU A 5 14.45 0.16 -21.70
C LEU A 5 13.44 -0.54 -22.63
N THR A 6 13.85 -0.86 -23.84
CA THR A 6 13.03 -1.62 -24.80
C THR A 6 12.66 -3.00 -24.21
N GLN A 7 13.61 -3.72 -23.64
CA GLN A 7 13.36 -5.01 -23.00
C GLN A 7 12.45 -4.90 -21.77
N LEU A 8 12.63 -3.87 -20.93
CA LEU A 8 11.80 -3.64 -19.74
C LEU A 8 10.31 -3.53 -20.09
N ILE A 9 10.01 -2.95 -21.25
CA ILE A 9 8.63 -2.69 -21.71
C ILE A 9 8.12 -3.84 -22.57
N TRP A 10 8.87 -4.21 -23.63
CA TRP A 10 8.37 -5.14 -24.64
C TRP A 10 8.34 -6.59 -24.21
N VAL A 11 9.31 -7.05 -23.39
CA VAL A 11 9.32 -8.45 -22.95
C VAL A 11 8.07 -8.80 -22.14
N PRO A 12 7.69 -8.08 -21.07
CA PRO A 12 6.47 -8.38 -20.33
C PRO A 12 5.20 -8.06 -21.14
N ALA A 13 5.23 -7.07 -22.08
CA ALA A 13 4.10 -6.76 -22.95
C ALA A 13 3.76 -7.93 -23.89
N LEU A 14 4.77 -8.44 -24.59
CA LEU A 14 4.62 -9.58 -25.51
C LEU A 14 4.32 -10.88 -24.75
N ALA A 15 4.94 -11.10 -23.59
CA ALA A 15 4.64 -12.25 -22.74
C ALA A 15 3.18 -12.24 -22.26
N GLY A 16 2.63 -11.05 -21.91
CA GLY A 16 1.22 -10.89 -21.59
C GLY A 16 0.31 -11.26 -22.75
N LEU A 17 0.64 -10.80 -23.97
CA LEU A 17 -0.08 -11.15 -25.18
C LEU A 17 -0.03 -12.66 -25.46
N LEU A 18 1.14 -13.30 -25.30
CA LEU A 18 1.29 -14.74 -25.45
C LEU A 18 0.44 -15.51 -24.43
N CYS A 19 0.33 -15.04 -23.19
CA CYS A 19 -0.56 -15.63 -22.18
C CYS A 19 -2.04 -15.60 -22.63
N LEU A 20 -2.48 -14.59 -23.39
CA LEU A 20 -3.84 -14.53 -23.95
C LEU A 20 -4.05 -15.54 -25.10
N ILE A 21 -3.06 -15.65 -26.00
CA ILE A 21 -3.16 -16.46 -27.21
C ILE A 21 -3.07 -17.97 -26.88
N LEU A 22 -2.35 -18.34 -25.82
CA LEU A 22 -2.08 -19.72 -25.39
C LEU A 22 -2.92 -20.20 -24.18
N PRO A 23 -4.25 -19.96 -24.11
CA PRO A 23 -5.03 -20.23 -22.91
C PRO A 23 -5.23 -21.72 -22.62
N ARG A 24 -5.10 -22.59 -23.62
CA ARG A 24 -5.43 -24.04 -23.54
C ARG A 24 -4.30 -24.91 -22.99
N ILE A 25 -3.07 -24.40 -22.97
CA ILE A 25 -1.91 -25.17 -22.55
C ILE A 25 -1.66 -24.92 -21.06
N LYS A 26 -1.84 -25.99 -20.24
CA LYS A 26 -1.57 -25.93 -18.80
C LYS A 26 -0.08 -25.68 -18.57
N VAL A 27 0.26 -24.89 -17.55
CA VAL A 27 1.62 -24.58 -17.07
C VAL A 27 2.42 -23.61 -17.96
N ILE A 28 2.21 -23.59 -19.30
CA ILE A 28 3.02 -22.74 -20.19
C ILE A 28 2.85 -21.24 -19.89
N LYS A 29 1.64 -20.78 -19.62
CA LYS A 29 1.39 -19.36 -19.30
C LYS A 29 2.04 -18.95 -17.97
N GLU A 30 2.04 -19.85 -16.99
CA GLU A 30 2.73 -19.65 -15.71
C GLU A 30 4.25 -19.53 -15.91
N LEU A 31 4.81 -20.37 -16.76
CA LEU A 31 6.24 -20.33 -17.13
C LEU A 31 6.58 -19.05 -17.90
N ILE A 32 5.79 -18.68 -18.91
CA ILE A 32 5.96 -17.44 -19.68
C ILE A 32 5.94 -16.23 -18.72
N ALA A 33 4.95 -16.18 -17.84
CA ALA A 33 4.83 -15.09 -16.87
C ALA A 33 6.01 -15.08 -15.89
N GLY A 34 6.45 -16.25 -15.41
CA GLY A 34 7.60 -16.38 -14.51
C GLY A 34 8.91 -15.91 -15.16
N VAL A 35 9.20 -16.37 -16.38
CA VAL A 35 10.40 -15.96 -17.13
C VAL A 35 10.36 -14.46 -17.41
N ALA A 36 9.21 -13.92 -17.84
CA ALA A 36 9.07 -12.49 -18.11
C ALA A 36 9.26 -11.64 -16.84
N ALA A 37 8.70 -12.04 -15.70
CA ALA A 37 8.85 -11.33 -14.43
C ALA A 37 10.31 -11.35 -13.94
N ILE A 38 11.00 -12.50 -14.04
CA ILE A 38 12.43 -12.61 -13.71
C ILE A 38 13.25 -11.73 -14.65
N TRP A 39 12.90 -11.67 -15.93
CA TRP A 39 13.58 -10.79 -16.89
C TRP A 39 13.39 -9.32 -16.54
N VAL A 40 12.19 -8.90 -16.16
CA VAL A 40 11.91 -7.53 -15.68
C VAL A 40 12.80 -7.20 -14.49
N LEU A 41 12.89 -8.09 -13.49
CA LEU A 41 13.75 -7.88 -12.32
C LEU A 41 15.22 -7.77 -12.72
N TYR A 42 15.70 -8.64 -13.61
CA TYR A 42 17.08 -8.59 -14.12
C TYR A 42 17.39 -7.26 -14.80
N VAL A 43 16.53 -6.82 -15.72
CA VAL A 43 16.71 -5.54 -16.42
C VAL A 43 16.61 -4.35 -15.46
N SER A 44 15.71 -4.40 -14.48
CA SER A 44 15.59 -3.38 -13.43
C SER A 44 16.86 -3.25 -12.59
N ALA A 45 17.51 -4.37 -12.27
CA ALA A 45 18.80 -4.39 -11.56
C ALA A 45 19.93 -3.81 -12.43
N GLN A 46 19.95 -4.09 -13.73
CA GLN A 46 20.91 -3.50 -14.67
C GLN A 46 20.72 -1.98 -14.79
N LEU A 47 19.47 -1.51 -14.86
CA LEU A 47 19.15 -0.07 -14.88
C LEU A 47 19.60 0.62 -13.59
N TRP A 48 19.37 -0.01 -12.43
CA TRP A 48 19.86 0.49 -11.15
C TRP A 48 21.37 0.65 -11.14
N SER A 49 22.10 -0.37 -11.61
CA SER A 49 23.57 -0.35 -11.69
C SER A 49 24.11 0.66 -12.70
N ALA A 50 23.37 0.93 -13.77
CA ALA A 50 23.74 1.92 -14.79
C ALA A 50 23.60 3.37 -14.28
N GLY A 51 22.82 3.62 -13.23
CA GLY A 51 22.62 4.95 -12.63
C GLY A 51 21.70 5.86 -13.45
N ASN A 52 21.87 7.17 -13.27
CA ASN A 52 21.01 8.17 -13.88
C ASN A 52 21.09 8.16 -15.41
N PHE A 53 19.94 8.27 -16.06
CA PHE A 53 19.86 8.38 -17.52
C PHE A 53 18.68 9.27 -17.94
N ALA A 54 18.75 9.78 -19.18
CA ALA A 54 17.64 10.39 -19.90
C ALA A 54 17.65 9.83 -21.33
N PHE A 55 16.50 9.35 -21.81
CA PHE A 55 16.40 8.72 -23.12
C PHE A 55 15.03 9.03 -23.75
N THR A 56 15.03 9.43 -25.03
CA THR A 56 13.80 9.69 -25.79
C THR A 56 13.59 8.56 -26.80
N ILE A 57 12.50 7.82 -26.64
CA ILE A 57 12.13 6.71 -27.55
C ILE A 57 11.49 7.25 -28.81
N ALA A 58 10.59 8.23 -28.69
CA ALA A 58 9.81 8.77 -29.79
C ALA A 58 9.39 10.21 -29.53
N ASN A 59 9.34 10.99 -30.59
CA ASN A 59 8.81 12.35 -30.60
C ASN A 59 7.76 12.47 -31.68
N TYR A 60 6.55 12.83 -31.30
CA TYR A 60 5.44 13.09 -32.20
C TYR A 60 4.81 14.44 -31.87
N ASP A 61 4.31 15.14 -32.88
CA ASP A 61 3.39 16.26 -32.68
C ASP A 61 1.98 15.78 -33.03
N ILE A 62 1.10 15.75 -32.04
CA ILE A 62 -0.28 15.34 -32.22
C ILE A 62 -1.16 16.57 -32.03
N ALA A 63 -1.58 17.18 -33.14
CA ALA A 63 -2.44 18.37 -33.16
C ALA A 63 -1.88 19.56 -32.35
N GLY A 64 -0.57 19.81 -32.43
CA GLY A 64 0.11 20.87 -31.70
C GLY A 64 0.47 20.53 -30.25
N ILE A 65 0.22 19.29 -29.82
CA ILE A 65 0.65 18.77 -28.53
C ILE A 65 1.95 17.99 -28.71
N PRO A 66 3.07 18.40 -28.12
CA PRO A 66 4.33 17.67 -28.22
C PRO A 66 4.22 16.36 -27.40
N PHE A 67 3.96 15.25 -28.07
CA PHE A 67 3.91 13.93 -27.49
C PHE A 67 5.27 13.25 -27.62
N SER A 68 6.06 13.30 -26.55
CA SER A 68 7.36 12.65 -26.50
C SER A 68 7.39 11.55 -25.46
N VAL A 69 7.82 10.36 -25.85
CA VAL A 69 8.12 9.27 -24.90
C VAL A 69 9.54 9.48 -24.38
N HIS A 70 9.66 10.40 -23.42
CA HIS A 70 10.93 10.74 -22.76
C HIS A 70 11.00 10.06 -21.41
N LEU A 71 11.98 9.18 -21.23
CA LEU A 71 12.18 8.38 -20.04
C LEU A 71 13.41 8.86 -19.28
N ILE A 72 13.24 9.08 -17.96
CA ILE A 72 14.30 9.51 -17.06
C ILE A 72 14.45 8.52 -15.92
N GLY A 73 15.67 7.98 -15.76
CA GLY A 73 16.06 7.22 -14.58
C GLY A 73 16.74 8.13 -13.57
N LYS A 74 16.13 8.32 -12.39
CA LYS A 74 16.70 8.97 -11.21
C LYS A 74 16.69 7.98 -10.04
N PRO A 75 17.44 8.21 -8.95
CA PRO A 75 17.53 7.24 -7.85
C PRO A 75 16.17 6.75 -7.35
N LEU A 76 15.19 7.65 -7.18
CA LEU A 76 13.85 7.30 -6.71
C LEU A 76 13.07 6.44 -7.72
N SER A 77 13.08 6.79 -9.01
CA SER A 77 12.38 6.02 -10.04
C SER A 77 13.02 4.65 -10.24
N LEU A 78 14.35 4.60 -10.27
CA LEU A 78 15.10 3.34 -10.43
C LEU A 78 14.88 2.39 -9.25
N LEU A 79 14.84 2.92 -8.02
CA LEU A 79 14.47 2.15 -6.83
C LEU A 79 13.07 1.55 -6.97
N ALA A 80 12.09 2.37 -7.37
CA ALA A 80 10.72 1.91 -7.54
C ALA A 80 10.60 0.84 -8.64
N VAL A 81 11.28 1.01 -9.78
CA VAL A 81 11.35 0.04 -10.89
C VAL A 81 11.96 -1.29 -10.43
N LEU A 82 13.03 -1.25 -9.62
CA LEU A 82 13.66 -2.45 -9.05
C LEU A 82 12.68 -3.23 -8.17
N PHE A 83 11.93 -2.53 -7.30
CA PHE A 83 10.96 -3.18 -6.44
C PHE A 83 9.70 -3.65 -7.17
N VAL A 84 9.24 -2.95 -8.21
CA VAL A 84 8.19 -3.44 -9.11
C VAL A 84 8.59 -4.78 -9.73
N GLY A 85 9.83 -4.92 -10.21
CA GLY A 85 10.37 -6.18 -10.71
C GLY A 85 10.39 -7.29 -9.65
N LEU A 86 10.85 -6.98 -8.43
CA LEU A 86 10.92 -7.92 -7.31
C LEU A 86 9.52 -8.46 -6.93
N PHE A 87 8.55 -7.57 -6.74
CA PHE A 87 7.17 -7.96 -6.40
C PHE A 87 6.46 -8.64 -7.57
N GLY A 88 6.83 -8.30 -8.82
CA GLY A 88 6.40 -9.03 -10.01
C GLY A 88 6.77 -10.52 -9.95
N VAL A 89 8.02 -10.81 -9.63
CA VAL A 89 8.52 -12.20 -9.48
C VAL A 89 7.77 -12.93 -8.36
N PHE A 90 7.68 -12.33 -7.16
CA PHE A 90 7.00 -12.97 -6.04
C PHE A 90 5.51 -13.16 -6.30
N GLY A 91 4.83 -12.18 -6.92
CA GLY A 91 3.42 -12.27 -7.28
C GLY A 91 3.14 -13.42 -8.26
N VAL A 92 3.96 -13.57 -9.30
CA VAL A 92 3.80 -14.65 -10.29
C VAL A 92 4.11 -16.01 -9.68
N ILE A 93 5.22 -16.18 -8.94
CA ILE A 93 5.59 -17.45 -8.29
C ILE A 93 4.51 -17.88 -7.30
N TYR A 94 4.01 -16.96 -6.48
CA TYR A 94 2.94 -17.24 -5.52
C TYR A 94 1.65 -17.69 -6.23
N SER A 95 1.27 -16.95 -7.27
CA SER A 95 0.03 -17.19 -8.02
C SER A 95 -0.01 -18.54 -8.72
N TRP A 96 1.14 -19.11 -9.04
CA TRP A 96 1.23 -20.43 -9.70
C TRP A 96 0.40 -21.50 -8.98
N ARG A 97 0.56 -21.64 -7.66
CA ARG A 97 -0.19 -22.64 -6.87
C ARG A 97 -1.45 -22.06 -6.25
N PHE A 98 -1.46 -20.78 -5.91
CA PHE A 98 -2.64 -20.13 -5.36
C PHE A 98 -3.82 -20.17 -6.34
N ARG A 99 -3.55 -19.88 -7.62
CA ARG A 99 -4.53 -19.86 -8.71
C ARG A 99 -4.65 -21.18 -9.47
N ALA A 100 -4.00 -22.24 -9.03
CA ALA A 100 -4.00 -23.52 -9.74
C ALA A 100 -5.42 -24.09 -9.89
N GLY A 101 -5.82 -24.38 -11.14
CA GLY A 101 -7.16 -24.89 -11.46
C GLY A 101 -8.23 -23.83 -11.69
N GLU A 102 -7.94 -22.55 -11.47
CA GLU A 102 -8.90 -21.47 -11.66
C GLU A 102 -9.12 -21.13 -13.14
N LYS A 103 -10.38 -20.78 -13.47
CA LYS A 103 -10.72 -20.28 -14.80
C LYS A 103 -10.22 -18.84 -14.97
N GLY A 104 -9.84 -18.47 -16.21
CA GLY A 104 -9.41 -17.12 -16.54
C GLY A 104 -7.96 -16.78 -16.18
N ASN A 105 -7.12 -17.77 -15.83
CA ASN A 105 -5.72 -17.55 -15.51
C ASN A 105 -4.90 -16.92 -16.66
N HIS A 106 -5.32 -17.07 -17.92
CA HIS A 106 -4.69 -16.42 -19.07
C HIS A 106 -4.82 -14.89 -18.99
N LEU A 107 -6.00 -14.38 -18.66
CA LEU A 107 -6.24 -12.95 -18.41
C LEU A 107 -5.49 -12.47 -17.16
N TYR A 108 -5.52 -13.28 -16.08
CA TYR A 108 -4.86 -12.95 -14.83
C TYR A 108 -3.36 -12.70 -15.02
N TYR A 109 -2.62 -13.62 -15.67
CA TYR A 109 -1.19 -13.45 -15.90
C TYR A 109 -0.89 -12.36 -16.93
N ALA A 110 -1.74 -12.18 -17.95
CA ALA A 110 -1.61 -11.07 -18.88
C ALA A 110 -1.72 -9.72 -18.15
N TYR A 111 -2.73 -9.56 -17.31
CA TYR A 111 -2.92 -8.32 -16.53
C TYR A 111 -1.79 -8.08 -15.53
N MET A 112 -1.26 -9.12 -14.88
CA MET A 112 -0.08 -8.98 -14.03
C MET A 112 1.12 -8.45 -14.80
N LEU A 113 1.42 -9.03 -15.97
CA LEU A 113 2.55 -8.61 -16.79
C LEU A 113 2.38 -7.19 -17.34
N TRP A 114 1.18 -6.85 -17.81
CA TRP A 114 0.90 -5.49 -18.29
C TRP A 114 0.92 -4.46 -17.17
N THR A 115 0.54 -4.83 -15.96
CA THR A 115 0.76 -3.96 -14.79
C THR A 115 2.24 -3.65 -14.61
N LEU A 116 3.15 -4.63 -14.76
CA LEU A 116 4.59 -4.37 -14.68
C LEU A 116 5.05 -3.40 -15.78
N VAL A 117 4.55 -3.57 -17.02
CA VAL A 117 4.85 -2.67 -18.15
C VAL A 117 4.48 -1.23 -17.79
N PHE A 118 3.22 -1.01 -17.45
CA PHE A 118 2.70 0.34 -17.30
C PHE A 118 3.13 1.00 -16.00
N SER A 119 3.36 0.22 -14.93
CA SER A 119 4.00 0.73 -13.72
C SER A 119 5.42 1.21 -13.98
N ASN A 120 6.24 0.43 -14.69
CA ASN A 120 7.60 0.83 -15.04
C ASN A 120 7.62 2.03 -15.99
N LEU A 121 6.70 2.06 -16.96
CA LEU A 121 6.57 3.20 -17.88
C LEU A 121 6.18 4.49 -17.13
N ALA A 122 5.23 4.42 -16.20
CA ALA A 122 4.86 5.55 -15.36
C ALA A 122 6.04 6.05 -14.51
N LEU A 123 6.76 5.14 -13.83
CA LEU A 123 7.89 5.48 -12.96
C LEU A 123 9.06 6.14 -13.70
N LEU A 124 9.25 5.84 -14.96
CA LEU A 124 10.35 6.39 -15.78
C LEU A 124 9.92 7.56 -16.66
N SER A 125 8.61 7.81 -16.82
CA SER A 125 8.12 8.86 -17.72
C SER A 125 8.35 10.26 -17.17
N ASP A 126 8.97 11.13 -17.96
CA ASP A 126 9.07 12.57 -17.68
C ASP A 126 7.90 13.37 -18.28
N ASN A 127 7.33 12.89 -19.38
CA ASN A 127 6.17 13.52 -20.00
C ASN A 127 4.89 13.19 -19.20
N MET A 128 4.17 14.21 -18.74
CA MET A 128 2.97 14.07 -17.91
C MET A 128 1.83 13.33 -18.62
N LEU A 129 1.70 13.42 -19.94
CA LEU A 129 0.66 12.71 -20.71
C LEU A 129 1.00 11.21 -20.81
N VAL A 130 2.26 10.87 -21.08
CA VAL A 130 2.72 9.46 -21.09
C VAL A 130 2.61 8.86 -19.70
N PHE A 131 2.98 9.63 -18.67
CA PHE A 131 2.78 9.26 -17.27
C PHE A 131 1.32 8.94 -16.99
N LEU A 132 0.40 9.84 -17.34
CA LEU A 132 -1.04 9.68 -17.11
C LEU A 132 -1.58 8.43 -17.81
N ILE A 133 -1.27 8.23 -19.10
CA ILE A 133 -1.71 7.04 -19.84
C ILE A 133 -1.22 5.75 -19.19
N ALA A 134 0.05 5.70 -18.80
CA ALA A 134 0.62 4.54 -18.13
C ALA A 134 -0.02 4.30 -16.75
N TRP A 135 -0.27 5.37 -16.00
CA TRP A 135 -0.94 5.35 -14.72
C TRP A 135 -2.38 4.81 -14.80
N GLU A 136 -3.17 5.32 -15.75
CA GLU A 136 -4.55 4.88 -16.04
C GLU A 136 -4.60 3.40 -16.44
N LEU A 137 -3.70 2.98 -17.34
CA LEU A 137 -3.64 1.59 -17.75
C LEU A 137 -3.26 0.66 -16.60
N SER A 138 -2.39 1.10 -15.67
CA SER A 138 -2.11 0.31 -14.47
C SER A 138 -3.36 0.14 -13.59
N THR A 139 -4.21 1.18 -13.48
CA THR A 139 -5.50 1.13 -12.76
C THR A 139 -6.50 0.22 -13.47
N LEU A 140 -6.56 0.25 -14.79
CA LEU A 140 -7.42 -0.63 -15.58
C LEU A 140 -7.06 -2.11 -15.36
N PHE A 141 -5.76 -2.44 -15.31
CA PHE A 141 -5.34 -3.81 -15.05
C PHE A 141 -5.55 -4.23 -13.59
N LEU A 142 -5.44 -3.31 -12.63
CA LEU A 142 -5.87 -3.53 -11.25
C LEU A 142 -7.36 -3.91 -11.19
N TYR A 143 -8.22 -3.16 -11.88
CA TYR A 143 -9.64 -3.48 -12.01
C TYR A 143 -9.85 -4.89 -12.56
N GLY A 144 -9.16 -5.25 -13.65
CA GLY A 144 -9.21 -6.59 -14.25
C GLY A 144 -8.75 -7.69 -13.30
N LEU A 145 -7.70 -7.45 -12.52
CA LEU A 145 -7.18 -8.38 -11.53
C LEU A 145 -8.13 -8.56 -10.34
N ILE A 146 -8.76 -7.50 -9.84
CA ILE A 146 -9.78 -7.58 -8.78
C ILE A 146 -10.96 -8.44 -9.28
N ASN A 147 -11.43 -8.20 -10.49
CA ASN A 147 -12.52 -8.96 -11.11
C ASN A 147 -12.18 -10.44 -11.39
N SER A 148 -10.92 -10.85 -11.30
CA SER A 148 -10.50 -12.22 -11.42
C SER A 148 -10.81 -13.08 -10.20
N GLY A 149 -11.44 -12.54 -9.16
CA GLY A 149 -11.91 -13.26 -7.99
C GLY A 149 -12.90 -14.38 -8.37
N HIS A 150 -12.77 -15.52 -7.72
CA HIS A 150 -13.51 -16.74 -8.08
C HIS A 150 -14.46 -17.22 -6.98
N ILE A 151 -14.24 -16.82 -5.74
CA ILE A 151 -15.04 -17.26 -4.57
C ILE A 151 -16.43 -16.63 -4.63
N ASP A 152 -16.51 -15.33 -4.88
CA ASP A 152 -17.75 -14.57 -5.02
C ASP A 152 -17.61 -13.55 -6.15
N ARG A 153 -18.10 -13.90 -7.33
CA ARG A 153 -17.99 -13.04 -8.52
C ARG A 153 -18.75 -11.73 -8.39
N ALA A 154 -19.87 -11.70 -7.67
CA ALA A 154 -20.65 -10.49 -7.48
C ALA A 154 -19.89 -9.50 -6.58
N LYS A 155 -19.28 -10.00 -5.49
CA LYS A 155 -18.41 -9.19 -4.64
C LYS A 155 -17.18 -8.69 -5.40
N SER A 156 -16.53 -9.55 -6.20
CA SER A 156 -15.39 -9.17 -7.02
C SER A 156 -15.73 -8.07 -8.01
N ALA A 157 -16.86 -8.17 -8.72
CA ALA A 157 -17.31 -7.17 -9.67
C ALA A 157 -17.64 -5.83 -8.98
N THR A 158 -18.33 -5.88 -7.85
CA THR A 158 -18.64 -4.68 -7.05
C THR A 158 -17.36 -4.02 -6.52
N ALA A 159 -16.43 -4.80 -5.99
CA ALA A 159 -15.15 -4.31 -5.49
C ALA A 159 -14.31 -3.68 -6.61
N GLY A 160 -14.24 -4.33 -7.77
CA GLY A 160 -13.56 -3.81 -8.94
C GLY A 160 -14.15 -2.48 -9.40
N PHE A 161 -15.46 -2.42 -9.58
CA PHE A 161 -16.15 -1.20 -10.04
C PHE A 161 -15.94 -0.02 -9.08
N ARG A 162 -16.08 -0.25 -7.76
CA ARG A 162 -15.86 0.80 -6.75
C ARG A 162 -14.40 1.26 -6.71
N THR A 163 -13.44 0.31 -6.80
CA THR A 163 -12.01 0.65 -6.88
C THR A 163 -11.72 1.51 -8.09
N PHE A 164 -12.21 1.11 -9.27
CA PHE A 164 -12.03 1.86 -10.52
C PHE A 164 -12.68 3.24 -10.46
N GLY A 165 -13.87 3.36 -9.85
CA GLY A 165 -14.57 4.64 -9.70
C GLY A 165 -13.82 5.63 -8.80
N ILE A 166 -13.27 5.17 -7.66
CA ILE A 166 -12.53 6.04 -6.73
C ILE A 166 -11.20 6.49 -7.35
N LEU A 167 -10.46 5.57 -7.96
CA LEU A 167 -9.19 5.90 -8.61
C LEU A 167 -9.42 6.78 -9.83
N GLY A 168 -10.38 6.44 -10.71
CA GLY A 168 -10.69 7.23 -11.90
C GLY A 168 -11.12 8.66 -11.59
N PHE A 169 -11.87 8.88 -10.49
CA PHE A 169 -12.19 10.25 -10.04
C PHE A 169 -10.92 11.04 -9.71
N SER A 170 -9.96 10.44 -9.00
CA SER A 170 -8.70 11.11 -8.65
C SER A 170 -7.79 11.31 -9.87
N GLU A 171 -7.85 10.41 -10.83
CA GLU A 171 -7.11 10.44 -12.08
C GLU A 171 -7.67 11.51 -13.02
N ALA A 172 -9.00 11.74 -13.03
CA ALA A 172 -9.62 12.87 -13.72
C ALA A 172 -9.14 14.23 -13.15
N ALA A 173 -8.94 14.33 -11.83
CA ALA A 173 -8.35 15.53 -11.23
C ALA A 173 -6.89 15.72 -11.70
N LEU A 174 -6.11 14.64 -11.81
CA LEU A 174 -4.74 14.69 -12.35
C LEU A 174 -4.73 15.16 -13.80
N LEU A 175 -5.60 14.62 -14.66
CA LEU A 175 -5.74 15.04 -16.05
C LEU A 175 -6.04 16.55 -16.15
N LEU A 176 -7.00 17.03 -15.35
CA LEU A 176 -7.35 18.45 -15.32
C LEU A 176 -6.14 19.31 -14.87
N GLY A 177 -5.42 18.86 -13.84
CA GLY A 177 -4.20 19.53 -13.38
C GLY A 177 -3.12 19.61 -14.47
N ILE A 178 -2.91 18.53 -15.24
CA ILE A 178 -1.97 18.50 -16.37
C ILE A 178 -2.40 19.49 -17.47
N ILE A 179 -3.69 19.51 -17.80
CA ILE A 179 -4.23 20.46 -18.80
C ILE A 179 -3.99 21.91 -18.37
N ILE A 180 -4.28 22.24 -17.10
CA ILE A 180 -4.07 23.60 -16.57
C ILE A 180 -2.58 23.97 -16.63
N ILE A 181 -1.67 23.09 -16.25
CA ILE A 181 -0.21 23.34 -16.34
C ILE A 181 0.18 23.57 -17.79
N TRP A 182 -0.29 22.72 -18.70
CA TRP A 182 0.04 22.87 -20.12
C TRP A 182 -0.47 24.19 -20.71
N VAL A 183 -1.73 24.56 -20.43
CA VAL A 183 -2.32 25.82 -20.91
C VAL A 183 -1.64 27.05 -20.32
N THR A 184 -1.27 27.02 -19.02
CA THR A 184 -0.71 28.19 -18.32
C THR A 184 0.79 28.33 -18.49
N GLN A 185 1.54 27.23 -18.66
CA GLN A 185 3.01 27.25 -18.70
C GLN A 185 3.61 26.75 -20.02
N GLY A 186 2.81 26.15 -20.90
CA GLY A 186 3.30 25.58 -22.16
C GLY A 186 4.26 24.40 -21.99
N ARG A 187 4.30 23.76 -20.80
CA ARG A 187 5.23 22.69 -20.45
C ARG A 187 4.47 21.44 -20.05
N ILE A 188 4.97 20.27 -20.49
CA ILE A 188 4.37 18.96 -20.19
C ILE A 188 5.38 17.96 -19.59
N HIS A 189 6.62 18.38 -19.34
CA HIS A 189 7.67 17.55 -18.73
C HIS A 189 7.85 17.90 -17.26
N PHE A 190 7.82 16.89 -16.37
CA PHE A 190 8.04 17.09 -14.93
C PHE A 190 9.37 17.76 -14.64
N SER A 191 10.43 17.42 -15.39
CA SER A 191 11.77 17.97 -15.21
C SER A 191 11.87 19.46 -15.50
N GLN A 192 10.93 20.03 -16.24
CA GLN A 192 10.91 21.46 -16.63
C GLN A 192 10.08 22.32 -15.68
N LEU A 193 9.41 21.72 -14.68
CA LEU A 193 8.51 22.42 -13.80
C LEU A 193 9.19 22.79 -12.48
N SER A 194 8.85 23.99 -12.00
CA SER A 194 9.17 24.47 -10.66
C SER A 194 8.08 25.48 -10.26
N ILE A 195 6.97 24.97 -9.72
CA ILE A 195 5.76 25.76 -9.46
C ILE A 195 5.70 26.10 -7.98
N ALA A 196 5.82 27.38 -7.62
CA ALA A 196 5.62 27.80 -6.24
C ALA A 196 4.15 27.65 -5.83
N THR A 197 3.88 27.00 -4.70
CA THR A 197 2.53 26.86 -4.14
C THR A 197 2.08 28.14 -3.43
N SER A 198 2.31 29.28 -4.08
CA SER A 198 1.81 30.61 -3.71
C SER A 198 0.65 30.97 -4.64
N GLY A 199 -0.45 31.44 -4.08
CA GLY A 199 -1.66 31.73 -4.85
C GLY A 199 -2.60 30.53 -5.03
N THR A 200 -3.89 30.83 -5.18
CA THR A 200 -4.99 29.84 -5.14
C THR A 200 -4.87 28.78 -6.23
N LEU A 201 -4.54 29.18 -7.46
CA LEU A 201 -4.43 28.25 -8.59
C LEU A 201 -3.33 27.20 -8.37
N ASN A 202 -2.14 27.63 -7.93
CA ASN A 202 -1.02 26.72 -7.74
C ASN A 202 -1.23 25.78 -6.55
N VAL A 203 -1.92 26.25 -5.49
CA VAL A 203 -2.37 25.39 -4.39
C VAL A 203 -3.38 24.36 -4.89
N LEU A 204 -4.35 24.78 -5.70
CA LEU A 204 -5.34 23.86 -6.29
C LEU A 204 -4.66 22.81 -7.18
N LEU A 205 -3.72 23.22 -8.01
CA LEU A 205 -2.92 22.30 -8.83
C LEU A 205 -2.19 21.25 -7.97
N TYR A 206 -1.53 21.70 -6.90
CA TYR A 206 -0.90 20.77 -5.96
C TYR A 206 -1.90 19.77 -5.37
N ILE A 207 -3.08 20.25 -4.95
CA ILE A 207 -4.13 19.40 -4.38
C ILE A 207 -4.64 18.37 -5.39
N MET A 208 -4.78 18.72 -6.67
CA MET A 208 -5.18 17.79 -7.74
C MET A 208 -4.15 16.67 -7.93
N PHE A 209 -2.88 17.01 -8.01
CA PHE A 209 -1.80 16.02 -8.10
C PHE A 209 -1.67 15.19 -6.81
N PHE A 210 -1.80 15.83 -5.65
CA PHE A 210 -1.81 15.15 -4.35
C PHE A 210 -2.98 14.16 -4.22
N ALA A 211 -4.18 14.52 -4.72
CA ALA A 211 -5.35 13.65 -4.70
C ALA A 211 -5.09 12.36 -5.50
N ALA A 212 -4.50 12.44 -6.69
CA ALA A 212 -4.15 11.28 -7.50
C ALA A 212 -3.09 10.40 -6.81
N ALA A 213 -2.00 11.01 -6.32
CA ALA A 213 -0.94 10.31 -5.59
C ALA A 213 -1.48 9.64 -4.32
N GLY A 214 -2.25 10.37 -3.53
CA GLY A 214 -2.85 9.91 -2.28
C GLY A 214 -3.90 8.81 -2.50
N ALA A 215 -4.75 8.93 -3.51
CA ALA A 215 -5.73 7.90 -3.86
C ALA A 215 -5.03 6.59 -4.24
N LYS A 216 -4.07 6.61 -5.15
CA LYS A 216 -3.30 5.44 -5.56
C LYS A 216 -2.56 4.81 -4.38
N ALA A 217 -1.93 5.61 -3.54
CA ALA A 217 -1.31 5.13 -2.30
C ALA A 217 -2.34 4.60 -1.29
N GLY A 218 -3.58 5.06 -1.34
CA GLY A 218 -4.63 4.74 -0.38
C GLY A 218 -4.58 5.62 0.87
N ALA A 219 -4.33 6.92 0.72
CA ALA A 219 -4.41 7.90 1.79
C ALA A 219 -5.85 8.36 2.01
N MET A 220 -6.22 8.73 3.24
CA MET A 220 -7.53 9.35 3.52
C MET A 220 -7.60 10.75 2.88
N PRO A 221 -8.78 11.13 2.38
CA PRO A 221 -10.06 10.42 2.40
C PRO A 221 -10.28 9.42 1.26
N LEU A 222 -9.38 9.34 0.26
CA LEU A 222 -9.52 8.54 -0.96
C LEU A 222 -9.06 7.07 -0.82
N HIS A 223 -8.94 6.57 0.41
CA HIS A 223 -8.40 5.24 0.75
C HIS A 223 -9.38 4.07 0.52
N ALA A 224 -10.66 4.37 0.34
CA ALA A 224 -11.79 3.43 0.40
C ALA A 224 -11.65 2.20 -0.49
N TRP A 225 -11.01 2.36 -1.63
CA TRP A 225 -10.85 1.26 -2.57
C TRP A 225 -10.02 0.10 -2.01
N VAL A 226 -9.06 0.37 -1.07
CA VAL A 226 -8.15 -0.66 -0.53
C VAL A 226 -8.91 -1.72 0.30
N PRO A 227 -9.72 -1.36 1.32
CA PRO A 227 -10.52 -2.33 2.05
C PRO A 227 -11.64 -2.94 1.20
N VAL A 228 -12.22 -2.20 0.26
CA VAL A 228 -13.24 -2.72 -0.68
C VAL A 228 -12.62 -3.76 -1.63
N ALA A 229 -11.43 -3.48 -2.18
CA ALA A 229 -10.70 -4.46 -2.99
C ALA A 229 -10.42 -5.76 -2.21
N ALA A 230 -10.09 -5.66 -0.90
CA ALA A 230 -9.81 -6.83 -0.08
C ALA A 230 -11.02 -7.77 0.09
N GLU A 231 -12.25 -7.27 -0.03
CA GLU A 231 -13.47 -8.09 0.04
C GLU A 231 -13.67 -8.98 -1.19
N GLY A 232 -13.27 -8.50 -2.38
CA GLY A 232 -13.56 -9.19 -3.64
C GLY A 232 -12.33 -9.71 -4.38
N ALA A 233 -11.15 -9.13 -4.18
CA ALA A 233 -9.95 -9.52 -4.90
C ALA A 233 -9.35 -10.84 -4.37
N PRO A 234 -8.71 -11.64 -5.25
CA PRO A 234 -7.83 -12.71 -4.81
C PRO A 234 -6.74 -12.18 -3.90
N THR A 235 -6.39 -12.94 -2.86
CA THR A 235 -5.36 -12.50 -1.89
C THR A 235 -3.98 -12.30 -2.55
N SER A 236 -3.68 -13.04 -3.62
CA SER A 236 -2.49 -12.82 -4.44
C SER A 236 -2.45 -11.43 -5.10
N VAL A 237 -3.60 -10.91 -5.54
CA VAL A 237 -3.73 -9.55 -6.09
C VAL A 237 -3.50 -8.50 -5.00
N MET A 238 -4.08 -8.70 -3.81
CA MET A 238 -3.89 -7.80 -2.67
C MET A 238 -2.42 -7.69 -2.25
N ALA A 239 -1.67 -8.80 -2.31
CA ALA A 239 -0.24 -8.83 -2.01
C ALA A 239 0.62 -8.14 -3.09
N PHE A 240 0.22 -8.25 -4.36
CA PHE A 240 0.96 -7.74 -5.52
C PHE A 240 0.75 -6.24 -5.74
N LEU A 241 -0.51 -5.77 -5.81
CA LEU A 241 -0.84 -4.39 -6.16
C LEU A 241 -1.09 -3.52 -4.93
N PRO A 242 -2.19 -3.67 -4.18
CA PRO A 242 -2.50 -2.74 -3.08
C PRO A 242 -1.44 -2.73 -1.97
N ALA A 243 -0.73 -3.84 -1.75
CA ALA A 243 0.33 -3.92 -0.74
C ALA A 243 1.65 -3.33 -1.21
N ALA A 244 2.01 -3.49 -2.49
CA ALA A 244 3.31 -3.14 -3.05
C ALA A 244 3.22 -2.09 -4.16
N ILE A 245 2.86 -2.47 -5.38
CA ILE A 245 3.06 -1.64 -6.58
C ILE A 245 2.28 -0.33 -6.53
N ASP A 246 1.00 -0.33 -6.13
CA ASP A 246 0.21 0.90 -6.03
C ASP A 246 0.76 1.85 -4.95
N LYS A 247 1.35 1.30 -3.87
CA LYS A 247 2.05 2.12 -2.86
C LYS A 247 3.31 2.75 -3.41
N LEU A 248 4.12 1.95 -4.14
CA LEU A 248 5.33 2.45 -4.79
C LEU A 248 4.98 3.58 -5.77
N LEU A 249 3.99 3.39 -6.63
CA LEU A 249 3.54 4.41 -7.59
C LEU A 249 3.01 5.67 -6.89
N GLY A 250 2.07 5.50 -5.95
CA GLY A 250 1.43 6.65 -5.29
C GLY A 250 2.41 7.49 -4.47
N ILE A 251 3.29 6.85 -3.70
CA ILE A 251 4.29 7.56 -2.88
C ILE A 251 5.43 8.10 -3.74
N TYR A 252 5.81 7.40 -4.82
CA TYR A 252 6.73 7.94 -5.83
C TYR A 252 6.20 9.27 -6.39
N MET A 253 4.94 9.30 -6.85
CA MET A 253 4.33 10.51 -7.37
C MET A 253 4.25 11.61 -6.30
N LEU A 254 3.88 11.28 -5.06
CA LEU A 254 3.86 12.23 -3.95
C LEU A 254 5.25 12.86 -3.74
N ALA A 255 6.30 12.05 -3.71
CA ALA A 255 7.66 12.53 -3.57
C ALA A 255 8.09 13.39 -4.77
N LEU A 256 7.78 12.96 -5.99
CA LEU A 256 8.07 13.69 -7.23
C LEU A 256 7.45 15.09 -7.21
N ILE A 257 6.15 15.20 -6.90
CA ILE A 257 5.47 16.51 -6.87
C ILE A 257 5.96 17.40 -5.72
N THR A 258 6.23 16.80 -4.56
CA THR A 258 6.62 17.58 -3.35
C THR A 258 8.08 18.03 -3.37
N MET A 259 8.96 17.27 -4.04
CA MET A 259 10.41 17.53 -4.05
C MET A 259 10.91 18.19 -5.34
N GLN A 260 10.23 17.98 -6.48
CA GLN A 260 10.75 18.40 -7.79
C GLN A 260 9.80 19.35 -8.54
N VAL A 261 8.49 19.03 -8.59
CA VAL A 261 7.54 19.78 -9.43
C VAL A 261 7.06 21.06 -8.74
N PHE A 262 6.79 20.97 -7.44
CA PHE A 262 6.29 22.12 -6.67
C PHE A 262 7.26 22.56 -5.58
N VAL A 263 7.43 23.87 -5.47
CA VAL A 263 8.08 24.49 -4.30
C VAL A 263 7.00 24.66 -3.23
N VAL A 264 6.94 23.70 -2.30
CA VAL A 264 5.85 23.60 -1.32
C VAL A 264 6.02 24.56 -0.16
N THR A 265 4.95 25.30 0.16
CA THR A 265 4.87 26.20 1.29
C THR A 265 4.71 25.44 2.62
N PRO A 266 5.01 26.07 3.78
CA PRO A 266 4.76 25.46 5.10
C PRO A 266 3.30 25.03 5.33
N GLY A 267 2.34 25.74 4.73
CA GLY A 267 0.91 25.38 4.80
C GLY A 267 0.61 24.04 4.12
N ILE A 268 1.15 23.82 2.93
CA ILE A 268 1.03 22.55 2.21
C ILE A 268 1.73 21.41 2.97
N ARG A 269 2.93 21.64 3.52
CA ARG A 269 3.61 20.66 4.37
C ARG A 269 2.75 20.25 5.57
N MET A 270 2.13 21.24 6.24
CA MET A 270 1.22 20.98 7.35
C MET A 270 -0.01 20.17 6.89
N MET A 271 -0.59 20.48 5.74
CA MET A 271 -1.71 19.72 5.16
C MET A 271 -1.32 18.24 4.96
N ILE A 272 -0.15 17.96 4.37
CA ILE A 272 0.33 16.58 4.17
C ILE A 272 0.48 15.86 5.52
N MET A 273 1.09 16.51 6.53
CA MET A 273 1.27 15.94 7.87
C MET A 273 -0.06 15.65 8.55
N VAL A 274 -1.03 16.57 8.48
CA VAL A 274 -2.36 16.40 9.09
C VAL A 274 -3.12 15.25 8.43
N ILE A 275 -3.12 15.18 7.09
CA ILE A 275 -3.72 14.06 6.36
C ILE A 275 -3.02 12.75 6.74
N GLY A 276 -1.69 12.74 6.85
CA GLY A 276 -0.92 11.61 7.31
C GLY A 276 -1.33 11.16 8.72
N ALA A 277 -1.42 12.08 9.66
CA ALA A 277 -1.81 11.83 11.05
C ALA A 277 -3.24 11.24 11.16
N ILE A 278 -4.21 11.83 10.45
CA ILE A 278 -5.57 11.32 10.37
C ILE A 278 -5.58 9.90 9.78
N THR A 279 -4.83 9.68 8.69
CA THR A 279 -4.74 8.38 8.02
C THR A 279 -4.15 7.32 8.96
N ILE A 280 -3.13 7.64 9.78
CA ILE A 280 -2.56 6.72 10.77
C ILE A 280 -3.64 6.27 11.76
N LEU A 281 -4.25 7.22 12.46
CA LEU A 281 -5.15 6.90 13.58
C LEU A 281 -6.48 6.30 13.11
N ALA A 282 -7.15 6.94 12.17
CA ALA A 282 -8.46 6.48 11.73
C ALA A 282 -8.39 5.07 11.12
N ALA A 283 -7.40 4.81 10.25
CA ALA A 283 -7.28 3.49 9.63
C ALA A 283 -6.88 2.38 10.62
N VAL A 284 -6.01 2.65 11.61
CA VAL A 284 -5.68 1.63 12.61
C VAL A 284 -6.86 1.34 13.54
N MET A 285 -7.65 2.35 13.90
CA MET A 285 -8.89 2.15 14.67
C MET A 285 -9.91 1.31 13.89
N MET A 286 -10.07 1.57 12.58
CA MET A 286 -10.90 0.73 11.70
C MET A 286 -10.38 -0.70 11.59
N ALA A 287 -9.06 -0.92 11.58
CA ALA A 287 -8.46 -2.25 11.56
C ALA A 287 -8.75 -3.06 12.83
N LEU A 288 -8.72 -2.41 14.00
CA LEU A 288 -8.97 -3.07 15.30
C LEU A 288 -10.33 -3.75 15.38
N VAL A 289 -11.36 -3.21 14.74
CA VAL A 289 -12.73 -3.76 14.76
C VAL A 289 -13.00 -4.79 13.65
N GLN A 290 -12.05 -5.07 12.75
CA GLN A 290 -12.27 -6.03 11.68
C GLN A 290 -12.18 -7.47 12.19
N HIS A 291 -13.08 -8.32 11.67
CA HIS A 291 -13.15 -9.76 11.93
C HIS A 291 -12.59 -10.58 10.74
N ASP A 292 -12.45 -9.98 9.58
CA ASP A 292 -11.83 -10.59 8.40
C ASP A 292 -10.35 -10.20 8.29
N LEU A 293 -9.48 -11.21 8.11
CA LEU A 293 -8.02 -11.03 8.05
C LEU A 293 -7.59 -10.13 6.88
N LYS A 294 -8.16 -10.32 5.67
CA LYS A 294 -7.78 -9.51 4.49
C LYS A 294 -8.18 -8.06 4.66
N LYS A 295 -9.39 -7.82 5.18
CA LYS A 295 -9.91 -6.48 5.41
C LYS A 295 -9.12 -5.75 6.51
N LEU A 296 -8.76 -6.45 7.58
CA LEU A 296 -7.88 -5.93 8.63
C LEU A 296 -6.52 -5.53 8.05
N LEU A 297 -5.88 -6.40 7.25
CA LEU A 297 -4.63 -6.09 6.57
C LEU A 297 -4.76 -4.89 5.61
N ALA A 298 -5.89 -4.75 4.93
CA ALA A 298 -6.15 -3.63 4.04
C ALA A 298 -6.21 -2.28 4.78
N TYR A 299 -6.91 -2.19 5.92
CA TYR A 299 -6.91 -0.99 6.74
C TYR A 299 -5.53 -0.65 7.30
N HIS A 300 -4.75 -1.66 7.69
CA HIS A 300 -3.36 -1.43 8.05
C HIS A 300 -2.50 -0.98 6.86
N ALA A 301 -2.81 -1.39 5.62
CA ALA A 301 -2.13 -0.87 4.45
C ALA A 301 -2.41 0.63 4.25
N VAL A 302 -3.60 1.10 4.57
CA VAL A 302 -3.98 2.51 4.61
C VAL A 302 -3.24 3.25 5.73
N SER A 303 -3.28 2.74 6.96
CA SER A 303 -2.61 3.37 8.10
C SER A 303 -1.12 3.61 7.86
N GLN A 304 -0.41 2.66 7.24
CA GLN A 304 1.02 2.81 6.96
C GLN A 304 1.33 3.90 5.92
N VAL A 305 0.41 4.20 4.99
CA VAL A 305 0.55 5.35 4.08
C VAL A 305 0.61 6.66 4.87
N GLY A 306 -0.15 6.76 5.96
CA GLY A 306 -0.09 7.93 6.83
C GLY A 306 1.30 8.24 7.36
N TYR A 307 2.11 7.22 7.71
CA TYR A 307 3.50 7.41 8.11
C TYR A 307 4.38 7.94 6.97
N MET A 308 4.15 7.47 5.74
CA MET A 308 4.88 7.94 4.56
C MET A 308 4.58 9.41 4.28
N LEU A 309 3.29 9.78 4.33
CA LEU A 309 2.85 11.17 4.20
C LEU A 309 3.45 12.05 5.32
N LEU A 310 3.40 11.56 6.55
CA LEU A 310 3.92 12.29 7.70
C LEU A 310 5.42 12.57 7.54
N GLY A 311 6.21 11.55 7.18
CA GLY A 311 7.65 11.71 6.95
C GLY A 311 7.96 12.70 5.83
N ILE A 312 7.37 12.54 4.64
CA ILE A 312 7.58 13.44 3.49
C ILE A 312 7.08 14.86 3.81
N GLY A 313 5.94 14.97 4.52
CA GLY A 313 5.33 16.25 4.89
C GLY A 313 6.17 17.10 5.83
N THR A 314 7.05 16.52 6.67
CA THR A 314 7.97 17.31 7.51
C THR A 314 8.92 18.15 6.68
N GLY A 315 9.29 17.69 5.48
CA GLY A 315 10.21 18.34 4.57
C GLY A 315 11.67 18.35 5.06
N THR A 316 11.95 17.64 6.16
CA THR A 316 13.34 17.40 6.61
C THR A 316 13.97 16.28 5.78
N VAL A 317 15.29 16.29 5.65
CA VAL A 317 16.02 15.24 4.94
C VAL A 317 15.74 13.87 5.55
N VAL A 318 15.77 13.79 6.89
CA VAL A 318 15.46 12.56 7.64
C VAL A 318 14.04 12.09 7.38
N GLY A 319 13.07 13.02 7.35
CA GLY A 319 11.67 12.70 7.14
C GLY A 319 11.38 12.20 5.73
N ILE A 320 11.97 12.80 4.72
CA ILE A 320 11.85 12.36 3.34
C ILE A 320 12.44 10.95 3.19
N MET A 321 13.68 10.73 3.64
CA MET A 321 14.29 9.41 3.62
C MET A 321 13.50 8.39 4.44
N GLY A 322 13.05 8.76 5.64
CA GLY A 322 12.23 7.90 6.51
C GLY A 322 10.90 7.51 5.88
N GLY A 323 10.20 8.45 5.23
CA GLY A 323 8.96 8.21 4.50
C GLY A 323 9.14 7.26 3.31
N LEU A 324 10.18 7.47 2.51
CA LEU A 324 10.52 6.62 1.37
C LEU A 324 11.03 5.23 1.81
N PHE A 325 11.85 5.17 2.86
CA PHE A 325 12.27 3.89 3.44
C PHE A 325 11.07 3.14 4.01
N HIS A 326 10.11 3.85 4.61
CA HIS A 326 8.87 3.23 5.09
C HIS A 326 8.00 2.71 3.94
N MET A 327 7.95 3.39 2.80
CA MET A 327 7.30 2.89 1.57
C MET A 327 7.87 1.53 1.15
N MET A 328 9.19 1.41 1.04
CA MET A 328 9.85 0.16 0.69
C MET A 328 9.59 -0.94 1.73
N ASN A 329 9.78 -0.63 3.01
CA ASN A 329 9.55 -1.56 4.11
C ASN A 329 8.09 -2.03 4.15
N ASN A 330 7.14 -1.11 3.94
CA ASN A 330 5.72 -1.46 3.85
C ASN A 330 5.45 -2.45 2.72
N ALA A 331 5.99 -2.23 1.52
CA ALA A 331 5.81 -3.16 0.42
C ALA A 331 6.31 -4.56 0.80
N ILE A 332 7.45 -4.68 1.50
CA ILE A 332 8.03 -5.96 1.93
C ILE A 332 7.13 -6.66 2.95
N TYR A 333 6.88 -6.06 4.12
CA TYR A 333 6.12 -6.76 5.17
C TYR A 333 4.63 -6.91 4.82
N LYS A 334 4.05 -5.97 4.05
CA LYS A 334 2.63 -6.05 3.66
C LYS A 334 2.37 -7.16 2.66
N SER A 335 3.21 -7.30 1.64
CA SER A 335 3.10 -8.41 0.70
C SER A 335 3.29 -9.75 1.43
N ALA A 336 4.26 -9.85 2.36
CA ALA A 336 4.45 -11.04 3.16
C ALA A 336 3.19 -11.40 3.99
N LEU A 337 2.55 -10.41 4.62
CA LEU A 337 1.31 -10.59 5.39
C LEU A 337 0.14 -11.04 4.52
N PHE A 338 -0.04 -10.43 3.33
CA PHE A 338 -1.10 -10.86 2.42
C PHE A 338 -0.82 -12.23 1.80
N PHE A 339 0.42 -12.54 1.42
CA PHE A 339 0.78 -13.89 0.97
C PHE A 339 0.54 -14.92 2.08
N GLY A 340 0.90 -14.61 3.34
CA GLY A 340 0.61 -15.44 4.49
C GLY A 340 -0.89 -15.62 4.73
N ALA A 341 -1.68 -14.56 4.60
CA ALA A 341 -3.14 -14.63 4.68
C ALA A 341 -3.73 -15.51 3.57
N GLY A 342 -3.19 -15.45 2.35
CA GLY A 342 -3.60 -16.33 1.26
C GLY A 342 -3.19 -17.80 1.48
N ASN A 343 -2.06 -18.06 2.16
CA ASN A 343 -1.71 -19.40 2.60
C ASN A 343 -2.76 -19.96 3.57
N VAL A 344 -3.16 -19.14 4.55
CA VAL A 344 -4.22 -19.48 5.51
C VAL A 344 -5.55 -19.69 4.77
N GLU A 345 -5.96 -18.78 3.89
CA GLU A 345 -7.17 -18.87 3.08
C GLU A 345 -7.21 -20.19 2.28
N LYS A 346 -6.10 -20.58 1.64
CA LYS A 346 -6.02 -21.79 0.82
C LYS A 346 -6.10 -23.07 1.64
N GLN A 347 -5.55 -23.10 2.87
CA GLN A 347 -5.50 -24.28 3.72
C GLN A 347 -6.69 -24.39 4.67
N ALA A 348 -7.18 -23.27 5.20
CA ALA A 348 -8.29 -23.24 6.14
C ALA A 348 -9.66 -23.01 5.47
N GLY A 349 -9.68 -22.52 4.22
CA GLY A 349 -10.90 -22.20 3.48
C GLY A 349 -11.62 -20.93 3.93
N THR A 350 -11.03 -20.16 4.85
CA THR A 350 -11.63 -18.94 5.41
C THR A 350 -10.56 -17.93 5.82
N THR A 351 -10.93 -16.64 5.82
CA THR A 351 -10.17 -15.53 6.38
C THR A 351 -10.84 -14.92 7.63
N ASP A 352 -11.95 -15.48 8.07
CA ASP A 352 -12.68 -15.07 9.26
C ASP A 352 -11.88 -15.45 10.53
N LEU A 353 -11.44 -14.44 11.29
CA LEU A 353 -10.61 -14.61 12.49
C LEU A 353 -11.32 -15.41 13.60
N GLU A 354 -12.64 -15.43 13.61
CA GLU A 354 -13.40 -16.20 14.60
C GLU A 354 -13.41 -17.70 14.30
N LYS A 355 -13.25 -18.05 13.02
CA LYS A 355 -13.23 -19.43 12.53
C LYS A 355 -11.83 -20.01 12.40
N LEU A 356 -10.79 -19.25 12.75
CA LEU A 356 -9.38 -19.66 12.71
C LEU A 356 -8.88 -20.00 14.13
N GLY A 357 -7.72 -20.61 14.26
CA GLY A 357 -7.02 -20.85 15.53
C GLY A 357 -6.07 -22.04 15.48
N GLY A 358 -4.99 -21.98 16.26
CA GLY A 358 -4.07 -23.10 16.47
C GLY A 358 -3.28 -23.55 15.26
N LEU A 359 -3.15 -22.73 14.22
CA LEU A 359 -2.53 -23.12 12.95
C LEU A 359 -0.99 -23.18 13.00
N SER A 360 -0.33 -22.66 14.04
CA SER A 360 1.13 -22.60 14.12
C SER A 360 1.80 -23.98 14.01
N LYS A 361 1.17 -25.03 14.54
CA LYS A 361 1.68 -26.39 14.49
C LYS A 361 1.59 -27.03 13.10
N PHE A 362 0.64 -26.59 12.29
CA PHE A 362 0.35 -27.13 10.97
C PHE A 362 1.00 -26.32 9.85
N MET A 363 1.25 -25.02 10.09
CA MET A 363 1.80 -24.06 9.13
C MET A 363 2.94 -23.25 9.75
N PRO A 364 4.04 -23.90 10.20
CA PRO A 364 5.11 -23.24 10.95
C PRO A 364 5.88 -22.19 10.14
N ILE A 365 6.08 -22.40 8.84
CA ILE A 365 6.79 -21.45 7.98
C ILE A 365 5.93 -20.22 7.73
N THR A 366 4.65 -20.42 7.40
CA THR A 366 3.69 -19.33 7.25
C THR A 366 3.53 -18.56 8.55
N PHE A 367 3.48 -19.24 9.71
CA PHE A 367 3.44 -18.60 11.03
C PHE A 367 4.66 -17.71 11.27
N PHE A 368 5.87 -18.24 11.03
CA PHE A 368 7.11 -17.46 11.17
C PHE A 368 7.11 -16.23 10.28
N ALA A 369 6.77 -16.38 9.01
CA ALA A 369 6.74 -15.27 8.06
C ALA A 369 5.74 -14.18 8.47
N MET A 370 4.53 -14.58 8.92
CA MET A 370 3.52 -13.64 9.39
C MET A 370 3.90 -12.98 10.73
N LEU A 371 4.51 -13.72 11.65
CA LEU A 371 4.98 -13.18 12.94
C LEU A 371 6.05 -12.12 12.73
N VAL A 372 7.09 -12.41 11.94
CA VAL A 372 8.17 -11.45 11.65
C VAL A 372 7.60 -10.20 10.96
N SER A 373 6.72 -10.38 9.98
CA SER A 373 6.09 -9.26 9.27
C SER A 373 5.13 -8.46 10.16
N ALA A 374 4.45 -9.11 11.12
CA ALA A 374 3.62 -8.45 12.12
C ALA A 374 4.45 -7.61 13.10
N LEU A 375 5.61 -8.10 13.53
CA LEU A 375 6.55 -7.32 14.34
C LEU A 375 7.14 -6.15 13.52
N ALA A 376 7.45 -6.38 12.24
CA ALA A 376 7.97 -5.35 11.35
C ALA A 376 6.97 -4.19 11.17
N ILE A 377 5.72 -4.46 10.79
CA ILE A 377 4.71 -3.41 10.62
C ILE A 377 4.38 -2.68 11.92
N SER A 378 4.45 -3.37 13.07
CA SER A 378 4.25 -2.76 14.38
C SER A 378 5.38 -1.82 14.79
N GLY A 379 6.55 -1.94 14.14
CA GLY A 379 7.72 -1.14 14.45
C GLY A 379 8.46 -1.67 15.70
N ILE A 380 8.57 -2.98 15.82
CA ILE A 380 9.33 -3.63 16.88
C ILE A 380 10.78 -3.85 16.42
N PRO A 381 11.79 -3.39 17.20
CA PRO A 381 13.18 -3.73 16.90
C PRO A 381 13.39 -5.27 16.94
N PRO A 382 14.27 -5.84 16.15
CA PRO A 382 15.20 -5.24 15.17
C PRO A 382 14.66 -5.17 13.74
N MET A 383 13.34 -5.15 13.53
CA MET A 383 12.73 -5.22 12.22
C MET A 383 12.85 -3.88 11.45
N ASN A 384 12.80 -3.97 10.13
CA ASN A 384 12.92 -2.83 9.21
C ASN A 384 11.88 -1.72 9.43
N GLY A 385 10.66 -2.09 9.84
CA GLY A 385 9.61 -1.11 10.13
C GLY A 385 9.94 -0.20 11.30
N PHE A 386 10.69 -0.69 12.31
CA PHE A 386 11.19 0.16 13.39
C PHE A 386 12.16 1.22 12.86
N ALA A 387 13.13 0.82 12.04
CA ALA A 387 14.13 1.73 11.49
C ALA A 387 13.51 2.92 10.76
N SER A 388 12.56 2.66 9.84
CA SER A 388 11.89 3.72 9.10
C SER A 388 10.95 4.57 9.97
N LYS A 389 10.22 3.97 10.92
CA LYS A 389 9.38 4.73 11.86
C LYS A 389 10.20 5.62 12.78
N TRP A 390 11.34 5.12 13.25
CA TRP A 390 12.26 5.92 14.05
C TRP A 390 12.69 7.20 13.32
N MET A 391 13.09 7.09 12.04
CA MET A 391 13.43 8.25 11.22
C MET A 391 12.26 9.24 11.10
N ILE A 392 11.03 8.74 10.91
CA ILE A 392 9.83 9.59 10.86
C ILE A 392 9.57 10.27 12.21
N TYR A 393 9.73 9.56 13.33
CA TYR A 393 9.57 10.14 14.67
C TYR A 393 10.58 11.27 14.92
N GLN A 394 11.84 11.02 14.59
CA GLN A 394 12.91 12.01 14.68
C GLN A 394 12.61 13.23 13.81
N SER A 395 12.15 13.03 12.58
CA SER A 395 11.81 14.12 11.68
C SER A 395 10.67 15.01 12.18
N CYS A 396 9.71 14.44 12.91
CA CYS A 396 8.65 15.21 13.56
C CYS A 396 9.20 16.13 14.67
N LEU A 397 10.21 15.68 15.42
CA LEU A 397 10.90 16.52 16.43
C LEU A 397 11.71 17.62 15.77
N GLU A 398 12.49 17.29 14.75
CA GLU A 398 13.28 18.26 13.99
C GLU A 398 12.42 19.34 13.32
N ALA A 399 11.25 18.97 12.84
CA ALA A 399 10.27 19.91 12.27
C ALA A 399 9.52 20.73 13.33
N GLY A 400 9.76 20.52 14.65
CA GLY A 400 9.05 21.21 15.72
C GLY A 400 7.57 20.81 15.83
N ARG A 401 7.24 19.52 15.54
CA ARG A 401 5.85 19.01 15.49
C ARG A 401 5.62 17.83 16.46
N PRO A 402 5.74 18.04 17.79
CA PRO A 402 5.64 16.95 18.77
C PRO A 402 4.26 16.26 18.78
N VAL A 403 3.19 16.97 18.44
CA VAL A 403 1.84 16.36 18.34
C VAL A 403 1.81 15.28 17.25
N MET A 404 2.47 15.52 16.12
CA MET A 404 2.54 14.53 15.02
C MET A 404 3.36 13.30 15.43
N LEU A 405 4.40 13.48 16.26
CA LEU A 405 5.15 12.38 16.85
C LEU A 405 4.26 11.52 17.76
N ILE A 406 3.50 12.15 18.66
CA ILE A 406 2.59 11.43 19.58
C ILE A 406 1.58 10.62 18.78
N VAL A 407 0.96 11.20 17.76
CA VAL A 407 0.02 10.52 16.86
C VAL A 407 0.68 9.28 16.21
N ALA A 408 1.89 9.43 15.69
CA ALA A 408 2.61 8.34 15.06
C ALA A 408 2.95 7.21 16.06
N MET A 409 3.38 7.55 17.27
CA MET A 409 3.66 6.56 18.34
C MET A 409 2.40 5.82 18.78
N VAL A 410 1.30 6.53 19.02
CA VAL A 410 0.00 5.94 19.37
C VAL A 410 -0.48 5.01 18.24
N GLY A 411 -0.38 5.42 16.98
CA GLY A 411 -0.70 4.58 15.84
C GLY A 411 0.13 3.29 15.78
N SER A 412 1.41 3.34 16.17
CA SER A 412 2.27 2.15 16.24
C SER A 412 1.86 1.20 17.37
N ALA A 413 1.52 1.74 18.54
CA ALA A 413 1.02 0.94 19.66
C ALA A 413 -0.29 0.22 19.32
N LEU A 414 -1.23 0.94 18.70
CA LEU A 414 -2.50 0.35 18.22
C LEU A 414 -2.28 -0.69 17.10
N THR A 415 -1.27 -0.48 16.25
CA THR A 415 -0.88 -1.46 15.22
C THR A 415 -0.37 -2.75 15.87
N LEU A 416 0.49 -2.66 16.90
CA LEU A 416 0.96 -3.82 17.64
C LEU A 416 -0.20 -4.58 18.29
N ALA A 417 -1.11 -3.86 18.95
CA ALA A 417 -2.31 -4.44 19.55
C ALA A 417 -3.12 -5.23 18.50
N SER A 418 -3.37 -4.64 17.34
CA SER A 418 -4.09 -5.30 16.23
C SER A 418 -3.38 -6.57 15.74
N PHE A 419 -2.05 -6.56 15.63
CA PHE A 419 -1.30 -7.73 15.17
C PHE A 419 -1.15 -8.81 16.23
N ILE A 420 -1.16 -8.49 17.52
CA ILE A 420 -1.31 -9.48 18.61
C ILE A 420 -2.63 -10.24 18.40
N LYS A 421 -3.74 -9.53 18.14
CA LYS A 421 -5.03 -10.14 17.80
C LYS A 421 -4.92 -11.09 16.60
N VAL A 422 -4.30 -10.66 15.51
CA VAL A 422 -4.13 -11.46 14.29
C VAL A 422 -3.34 -12.73 14.57
N ILE A 423 -2.16 -12.60 15.17
CA ILE A 423 -1.27 -13.75 15.45
C ILE A 423 -1.94 -14.76 16.40
N TYR A 424 -2.61 -14.25 17.42
CA TYR A 424 -3.34 -15.11 18.34
C TYR A 424 -4.51 -15.82 17.67
N SER A 425 -5.38 -15.07 16.96
CA SER A 425 -6.60 -15.61 16.34
C SER A 425 -6.31 -16.63 15.24
N VAL A 426 -5.21 -16.48 14.49
CA VAL A 426 -4.88 -17.36 13.37
C VAL A 426 -4.02 -18.55 13.82
N PHE A 427 -2.95 -18.28 14.56
CA PHE A 427 -1.88 -19.25 14.76
C PHE A 427 -1.81 -19.83 16.17
N LEU A 428 -2.16 -19.05 17.18
CA LEU A 428 -2.13 -19.45 18.57
C LEU A 428 -3.53 -19.90 19.01
N GLY A 429 -3.79 -20.01 20.26
CA GLY A 429 -5.09 -20.44 20.77
C GLY A 429 -5.48 -21.90 20.39
N LYS A 430 -6.74 -22.25 20.65
CA LYS A 430 -7.30 -23.57 20.28
C LYS A 430 -7.75 -23.59 18.82
N LYS A 431 -7.56 -24.73 18.13
CA LYS A 431 -8.07 -24.96 16.78
C LYS A 431 -9.59 -24.84 16.78
N ALA A 432 -10.17 -24.08 15.85
CA ALA A 432 -11.62 -23.98 15.70
C ALA A 432 -12.24 -25.28 15.18
N ALA A 433 -13.45 -25.61 15.65
CA ALA A 433 -14.11 -26.89 15.35
C ALA A 433 -14.46 -27.07 13.84
N GLY A 434 -14.75 -25.98 13.13
CA GLY A 434 -15.12 -26.00 11.70
C GLY A 434 -13.96 -26.07 10.70
N LEU A 435 -12.69 -26.14 11.18
CA LEU A 435 -11.53 -26.19 10.30
C LEU A 435 -11.32 -27.60 9.69
N PRO A 436 -10.80 -27.69 8.44
CA PRO A 436 -10.49 -28.95 7.80
C PRO A 436 -9.61 -29.85 8.69
N GLU A 437 -9.86 -31.16 8.67
CA GLU A 437 -9.07 -32.12 9.47
C GLU A 437 -7.60 -32.14 9.06
N LYS A 438 -7.31 -32.09 7.75
CA LYS A 438 -5.97 -32.18 7.17
C LYS A 438 -5.44 -30.81 6.74
N ILE A 439 -5.12 -29.95 7.69
CA ILE A 439 -4.38 -28.72 7.41
C ILE A 439 -2.87 -29.04 7.40
N LYS A 440 -2.14 -28.48 6.45
CA LYS A 440 -0.69 -28.61 6.31
C LYS A 440 -0.09 -27.29 5.80
N GLU A 441 1.24 -27.20 5.81
CA GLU A 441 1.92 -26.03 5.23
C GLU A 441 1.53 -25.84 3.76
N ALA A 442 1.46 -24.60 3.32
CA ALA A 442 1.20 -24.24 1.94
C ALA A 442 2.28 -24.81 1.00
N PRO A 443 2.01 -25.03 -0.30
CA PRO A 443 3.02 -25.47 -1.27
C PRO A 443 4.23 -24.53 -1.32
N PHE A 444 5.39 -25.05 -1.74
CA PHE A 444 6.67 -24.31 -1.79
C PHE A 444 6.55 -22.92 -2.45
N SER A 445 5.91 -22.84 -3.64
CA SER A 445 5.76 -21.56 -4.36
C SER A 445 4.89 -20.55 -3.62
N MET A 446 4.10 -20.98 -2.64
CA MET A 446 3.24 -20.10 -1.84
C MET A 446 3.91 -19.67 -0.52
N TRP A 447 4.63 -20.56 0.17
CA TRP A 447 5.29 -20.17 1.43
C TRP A 447 6.65 -19.49 1.22
N MET A 448 7.35 -19.75 0.10
CA MET A 448 8.67 -19.20 -0.16
C MET A 448 8.68 -17.66 -0.29
N PRO A 449 7.77 -17.00 -1.06
CA PRO A 449 7.75 -15.55 -1.15
C PRO A 449 7.59 -14.84 0.21
N PRO A 450 6.58 -15.15 1.05
CA PRO A 450 6.45 -14.51 2.36
C PRO A 450 7.62 -14.82 3.29
N ALA A 451 8.24 -16.00 3.20
CA ALA A 451 9.41 -16.35 4.01
C ALA A 451 10.64 -15.50 3.63
N ILE A 452 10.93 -15.32 2.34
CA ILE A 452 12.00 -14.44 1.87
C ILE A 452 11.73 -13.00 2.28
N LEU A 453 10.52 -12.49 2.11
CA LEU A 453 10.15 -11.14 2.50
C LEU A 453 10.29 -10.94 4.03
N ALA A 454 9.96 -11.94 4.85
CA ALA A 454 10.19 -11.90 6.29
C ALA A 454 11.69 -11.84 6.64
N VAL A 455 12.53 -12.60 5.95
CA VAL A 455 14.00 -12.51 6.09
C VAL A 455 14.49 -11.11 5.72
N LEU A 456 13.97 -10.51 4.64
CA LEU A 456 14.30 -9.12 4.26
C LEU A 456 13.87 -8.11 5.33
N CYS A 457 12.74 -8.34 6.04
CA CYS A 457 12.35 -7.50 7.18
C CYS A 457 13.42 -7.49 8.29
N ILE A 458 14.02 -8.64 8.58
CA ILE A 458 15.10 -8.76 9.56
C ILE A 458 16.38 -8.10 9.03
N LEU A 459 16.81 -8.45 7.81
CA LEU A 459 18.05 -7.93 7.24
C LEU A 459 18.05 -6.40 7.10
N PHE A 460 16.95 -5.82 6.59
CA PHE A 460 16.84 -4.38 6.43
C PHE A 460 16.60 -3.63 7.75
N GLY A 461 16.25 -4.35 8.81
CA GLY A 461 16.18 -3.78 10.14
C GLY A 461 17.53 -3.81 10.85
N VAL A 462 18.19 -4.97 10.88
CA VAL A 462 19.52 -5.15 11.51
C VAL A 462 20.60 -4.31 10.80
N PHE A 463 20.57 -4.29 9.47
CA PHE A 463 21.53 -3.56 8.63
C PHE A 463 20.90 -2.30 8.02
N ALA A 464 20.02 -1.59 8.76
CA ALA A 464 19.24 -0.48 8.21
C ALA A 464 20.07 0.64 7.56
N VAL A 465 21.30 0.84 8.00
CA VAL A 465 22.24 1.81 7.40
C VAL A 465 22.53 1.50 5.94
N TRP A 466 22.65 0.20 5.59
CA TRP A 466 22.93 -0.21 4.22
C TRP A 466 21.82 0.19 3.23
N PRO A 467 20.53 -0.20 3.40
CA PRO A 467 19.49 0.25 2.47
C PRO A 467 19.29 1.77 2.48
N VAL A 468 19.50 2.46 3.62
CA VAL A 468 19.39 3.91 3.67
C VAL A 468 20.49 4.56 2.83
N ASN A 469 21.72 4.16 2.95
CA ASN A 469 22.84 4.69 2.15
C ASN A 469 22.72 4.33 0.68
N THR A 470 22.35 3.08 0.38
CA THR A 470 22.31 2.59 -1.01
C THR A 470 21.14 3.20 -1.79
N PHE A 471 19.96 3.28 -1.19
CA PHE A 471 18.74 3.58 -1.91
C PHE A 471 18.20 4.99 -1.66
N PHE A 472 18.32 5.54 -0.45
CA PHE A 472 17.61 6.76 -0.06
C PHE A 472 18.50 7.99 0.06
N ALA A 473 19.75 7.84 0.48
CA ALA A 473 20.69 8.95 0.51
C ALA A 473 20.88 9.61 -0.87
N PRO A 474 21.02 8.86 -1.98
CA PRO A 474 21.11 9.44 -3.32
C PRO A 474 19.85 10.22 -3.75
N VAL A 475 18.66 9.85 -3.25
CA VAL A 475 17.40 10.55 -3.58
C VAL A 475 17.38 11.97 -3.05
N VAL A 476 18.01 12.22 -1.89
CA VAL A 476 18.11 13.53 -1.26
C VAL A 476 19.44 14.24 -1.53
N GLY A 477 20.26 13.69 -2.42
CA GLY A 477 21.55 14.28 -2.83
C GLY A 477 22.67 14.11 -1.82
N LEU A 478 22.58 13.10 -0.94
CA LEU A 478 23.62 12.74 0.01
C LEU A 478 24.44 11.55 -0.49
N GLU A 479 25.75 11.56 -0.25
CA GLU A 479 26.63 10.41 -0.56
C GLU A 479 26.46 9.29 0.46
N SER A 480 26.33 9.62 1.74
CA SER A 480 26.06 8.66 2.82
C SER A 480 25.48 9.33 4.05
N VAL A 481 24.83 8.53 4.89
CA VAL A 481 24.14 8.99 6.11
C VAL A 481 24.85 8.53 7.39
N GLY A 482 25.96 7.82 7.27
CA GLY A 482 26.74 7.33 8.41
C GLY A 482 27.74 6.23 8.06
N SER A 483 28.64 5.92 8.98
CA SER A 483 29.62 4.85 8.78
C SER A 483 28.95 3.47 8.77
N THR A 484 29.47 2.59 7.97
CA THR A 484 28.96 1.25 7.64
C THR A 484 28.69 0.32 8.83
N LEU A 485 29.04 0.68 10.04
CA LEU A 485 28.99 -0.20 11.24
C LEU A 485 28.07 0.29 12.35
N GLY A 486 27.11 1.15 12.09
CA GLY A 486 26.08 1.14 13.07
C GLY A 486 25.52 2.41 13.65
N ALA A 487 25.94 3.61 13.29
CA ALA A 487 25.27 4.82 13.78
C ALA A 487 24.71 5.60 12.60
N MET A 488 23.38 5.75 12.54
CA MET A 488 22.73 6.74 11.69
C MET A 488 22.77 8.09 12.40
N GLY A 489 23.72 8.94 12.06
CA GLY A 489 23.78 10.32 12.49
C GLY A 489 23.43 11.24 11.32
N ILE A 490 22.18 11.68 11.24
CA ILE A 490 21.72 12.57 10.17
C ILE A 490 21.66 14.02 10.67
N SER A 491 21.64 14.23 11.98
CA SER A 491 21.67 15.55 12.61
C SER A 491 22.45 15.54 13.92
N ALA A 492 22.96 16.71 14.31
CA ALA A 492 23.70 16.90 15.54
C ALA A 492 22.81 16.56 16.75
N GLY A 493 23.06 15.40 17.37
CA GLY A 493 22.45 14.99 18.64
C GLY A 493 21.56 13.76 18.66
N SER A 494 21.25 13.15 17.52
CA SER A 494 20.44 11.93 17.50
C SER A 494 21.21 10.77 16.87
N PHE A 495 21.70 9.88 17.74
CA PHE A 495 22.36 8.64 17.33
C PHE A 495 21.42 7.46 17.55
N TRP A 496 21.15 6.69 16.50
CA TRP A 496 20.58 5.37 16.62
C TRP A 496 21.48 4.37 15.90
N SER A 497 21.86 3.32 16.62
CA SER A 497 22.66 2.23 16.06
C SER A 497 21.78 0.97 15.94
N PRO A 498 21.34 0.60 14.73
CA PRO A 498 20.55 -0.62 14.52
C PRO A 498 21.28 -1.86 15.03
N THR A 499 22.56 -1.96 14.75
CA THR A 499 23.41 -3.10 15.12
C THR A 499 23.57 -3.22 16.64
N PHE A 500 23.83 -2.10 17.33
CA PHE A 500 23.93 -2.10 18.80
C PHE A 500 22.60 -2.44 19.47
N THR A 501 21.49 -1.87 18.98
CA THR A 501 20.14 -2.18 19.47
C THR A 501 19.82 -3.66 19.29
N THR A 502 20.16 -4.25 18.14
CA THR A 502 19.98 -5.67 17.88
C THR A 502 20.80 -6.53 18.83
N LEU A 503 22.05 -6.15 19.08
CA LEU A 503 22.92 -6.86 20.03
C LEU A 503 22.33 -6.84 21.45
N MET A 504 21.87 -5.67 21.93
CA MET A 504 21.23 -5.56 23.24
C MET A 504 19.96 -6.41 23.35
N LEU A 505 19.15 -6.45 22.30
CA LEU A 505 17.96 -7.30 22.25
C LEU A 505 18.31 -8.79 22.27
N LEU A 506 19.34 -9.21 21.53
CA LEU A 506 19.80 -10.60 21.54
C LEU A 506 20.32 -11.00 22.91
N ILE A 507 21.08 -10.13 23.58
CA ILE A 507 21.54 -10.36 24.96
C ILE A 507 20.31 -10.50 25.88
N GLY A 508 19.34 -9.60 25.78
CA GLY A 508 18.09 -9.66 26.56
C GLY A 508 17.31 -10.96 26.34
N LEU A 509 17.20 -11.39 25.08
CA LEU A 509 16.53 -12.65 24.72
C LEU A 509 17.27 -13.87 25.26
N VAL A 510 18.62 -13.89 25.19
CA VAL A 510 19.43 -14.97 25.76
C VAL A 510 19.28 -15.04 27.28
N LEU A 511 19.35 -13.90 27.98
CA LEU A 511 19.13 -13.84 29.42
C LEU A 511 17.70 -14.27 29.77
N GLY A 512 16.69 -13.82 29.03
CA GLY A 512 15.31 -14.27 29.21
C GLY A 512 15.14 -15.77 28.99
N ALA A 513 15.78 -16.33 27.97
CA ALA A 513 15.79 -17.77 27.70
C ALA A 513 16.47 -18.55 28.85
N ILE A 514 17.60 -18.07 29.37
CA ILE A 514 18.28 -18.67 30.51
C ILE A 514 17.35 -18.70 31.73
N ILE A 515 16.71 -17.58 32.07
CA ILE A 515 15.76 -17.50 33.19
C ILE A 515 14.58 -18.47 32.96
N TYR A 516 14.04 -18.52 31.74
CA TYR A 516 12.95 -19.43 31.39
C TYR A 516 13.34 -20.91 31.56
N PHE A 517 14.53 -21.31 31.11
CA PHE A 517 15.02 -22.68 31.25
C PHE A 517 15.32 -23.03 32.71
N ILE A 518 15.92 -22.13 33.52
CA ILE A 518 16.16 -22.31 34.94
C ILE A 518 14.83 -22.45 35.71
N GLY A 519 13.81 -21.66 35.32
CA GLY A 519 12.46 -21.68 35.86
C GLY A 519 11.61 -22.89 35.45
N ARG A 520 12.20 -23.93 34.81
CA ARG A 520 11.49 -25.12 34.29
C ARG A 520 10.37 -24.78 33.27
N GLY A 521 10.53 -23.71 32.50
CA GLY A 521 9.55 -23.28 31.52
C GLY A 521 9.26 -24.31 30.42
N LEU A 522 10.13 -25.31 30.19
CA LEU A 522 9.89 -26.44 29.30
C LEU A 522 8.83 -27.43 29.81
N ASN A 523 8.49 -27.40 31.10
CA ASN A 523 7.49 -28.27 31.72
C ASN A 523 6.36 -27.43 32.34
N PRO A 524 5.57 -26.67 31.53
CA PRO A 524 4.47 -25.89 32.08
C PRO A 524 3.42 -26.82 32.69
N ARG A 525 2.92 -26.47 33.86
CA ARG A 525 1.78 -27.18 34.45
C ARG A 525 0.56 -26.97 33.56
N SER A 526 0.06 -28.04 32.96
CA SER A 526 -1.25 -28.03 32.33
C SER A 526 -2.31 -28.22 33.42
N VAL A 527 -3.02 -27.17 33.73
CA VAL A 527 -4.15 -27.20 34.66
C VAL A 527 -5.45 -27.01 33.88
N LYS A 528 -6.49 -27.73 34.25
CA LYS A 528 -7.83 -27.47 33.69
C LYS A 528 -8.30 -26.11 34.16
N THR A 529 -8.97 -25.37 33.29
CA THR A 529 -9.58 -24.09 33.64
C THR A 529 -10.65 -24.34 34.72
N PHE A 530 -10.68 -23.51 35.74
CA PHE A 530 -11.68 -23.62 36.81
C PHE A 530 -12.99 -22.95 36.35
N TYR A 531 -14.08 -23.70 36.29
CA TYR A 531 -15.38 -23.25 35.81
C TYR A 531 -16.44 -23.13 36.93
N GLY A 532 -16.07 -23.23 38.18
CA GLY A 532 -17.02 -23.12 39.30
C GLY A 532 -18.11 -24.17 39.30
N GLY A 533 -17.92 -25.31 38.61
CA GLY A 533 -18.89 -26.40 38.52
C GLY A 533 -19.81 -26.32 37.28
N GLU A 534 -19.70 -25.29 36.43
CA GLU A 534 -20.45 -25.22 35.18
C GLU A 534 -19.90 -26.23 34.17
N GLN A 535 -20.83 -26.88 33.43
CA GLN A 535 -20.48 -27.77 32.31
C GLN A 535 -20.37 -26.92 31.03
N LEU A 536 -19.17 -26.37 30.77
CA LEU A 536 -18.88 -25.60 29.59
C LEU A 536 -18.23 -26.48 28.54
N SER A 537 -18.67 -26.32 27.28
CA SER A 537 -18.03 -26.96 26.14
C SER A 537 -16.67 -26.31 25.82
N ASP A 538 -15.82 -26.99 25.06
CA ASP A 538 -14.55 -26.42 24.60
C ASP A 538 -14.72 -25.14 23.74
N GLU A 539 -15.88 -24.96 23.12
CA GLU A 539 -16.24 -23.76 22.37
C GLU A 539 -16.62 -22.58 23.29
N ASP A 540 -17.36 -22.85 24.38
CA ASP A 540 -17.74 -21.82 25.36
C ASP A 540 -16.50 -21.22 26.07
N ILE A 541 -15.45 -22.04 26.21
CA ILE A 541 -14.19 -21.66 26.85
C ILE A 541 -13.26 -20.93 25.90
N ARG A 542 -13.53 -21.02 24.59
CA ARG A 542 -12.69 -20.41 23.57
C ARG A 542 -12.87 -18.91 23.57
N GLN A 543 -11.84 -18.16 23.95
CA GLN A 543 -11.82 -16.72 23.83
C GLN A 543 -11.27 -16.35 22.44
N PRO A 544 -12.10 -15.88 21.50
CA PRO A 544 -11.62 -15.43 20.21
C PRO A 544 -10.79 -14.15 20.38
N GLY A 545 -9.70 -14.02 19.61
CA GLY A 545 -8.87 -12.80 19.66
C GLY A 545 -9.61 -11.53 19.25
N THR A 546 -10.73 -11.66 18.55
CA THR A 546 -11.64 -10.56 18.20
C THR A 546 -12.25 -9.88 19.42
N GLY A 547 -12.42 -10.61 20.53
CA GLY A 547 -12.93 -10.07 21.80
C GLY A 547 -11.88 -9.34 22.67
N PHE A 548 -10.58 -9.37 22.32
CA PHE A 548 -9.51 -8.80 23.16
C PHE A 548 -9.69 -7.32 23.48
N TYR A 549 -10.28 -6.57 22.57
CA TYR A 549 -10.43 -5.12 22.69
C TYR A 549 -11.88 -4.67 22.88
N GLU A 550 -12.79 -5.58 23.20
CA GLU A 550 -14.20 -5.27 23.45
C GLU A 550 -14.38 -4.23 24.57
N THR A 551 -13.53 -4.27 25.60
CA THR A 551 -13.52 -3.28 26.67
C THR A 551 -13.19 -1.87 26.15
N ILE A 552 -12.25 -1.76 25.19
CA ILE A 552 -11.87 -0.48 24.56
C ILE A 552 -13.03 0.04 23.72
N GLU A 553 -13.71 -0.83 22.96
CA GLU A 553 -14.89 -0.48 22.18
C GLU A 553 -16.03 0.07 23.05
N LYS A 554 -16.15 -0.40 24.29
CA LYS A 554 -17.20 -0.01 25.23
C LYS A 554 -16.86 1.26 26.03
N LEU A 555 -15.65 1.83 25.91
CA LEU A 555 -15.29 3.08 26.59
C LEU A 555 -16.22 4.22 26.18
N PRO A 556 -16.75 5.04 27.11
CA PRO A 556 -17.77 6.06 26.81
C PRO A 556 -17.36 7.04 25.69
N ILE A 557 -16.07 7.39 25.61
CA ILE A 557 -15.52 8.31 24.59
C ILE A 557 -15.40 7.63 23.22
N LEU A 558 -15.06 6.35 23.16
CA LEU A 558 -14.79 5.62 21.93
C LEU A 558 -16.00 4.86 21.39
N ARG A 559 -16.94 4.51 22.27
CA ARG A 559 -18.15 3.76 21.93
C ARG A 559 -18.94 4.34 20.76
N PRO A 560 -19.25 5.66 20.69
CA PRO A 560 -19.99 6.23 19.55
C PRO A 560 -19.21 6.05 18.23
N LEU A 561 -17.88 6.24 18.27
CA LEU A 561 -17.00 6.07 17.11
C LEU A 561 -17.05 4.64 16.57
N TYR A 562 -17.00 3.64 17.46
CA TYR A 562 -17.05 2.23 17.07
C TYR A 562 -18.44 1.78 16.64
N GLU A 563 -19.51 2.24 17.31
CA GLU A 563 -20.90 1.96 16.90
C GLU A 563 -21.18 2.54 15.51
N ASP A 564 -20.75 3.75 15.23
CA ASP A 564 -20.91 4.39 13.92
C ASP A 564 -20.02 3.70 12.86
N SER A 565 -18.82 3.25 13.22
CA SER A 565 -17.99 2.44 12.34
C SER A 565 -18.64 1.10 12.00
N LYS A 566 -19.26 0.41 12.97
CA LYS A 566 -20.01 -0.84 12.75
C LYS A 566 -21.24 -0.61 11.86
N LYS A 567 -21.90 0.53 11.95
CA LYS A 567 -23.01 0.95 11.07
C LYS A 567 -22.53 1.38 9.67
N GLY A 568 -21.24 1.46 9.46
CA GLY A 568 -20.66 1.90 8.19
C GLY A 568 -20.73 3.42 7.95
N VAL A 569 -21.05 4.25 8.97
CA VAL A 569 -21.13 5.72 8.83
C VAL A 569 -19.78 6.30 8.40
N TRP A 570 -18.69 5.74 8.89
CA TRP A 570 -17.31 6.10 8.51
C TRP A 570 -16.80 5.30 7.31
N ALA A 571 -17.62 4.38 6.77
CA ALA A 571 -17.30 3.74 5.53
C ALA A 571 -17.33 4.80 4.42
N PRO A 572 -16.28 4.85 3.59
CA PRO A 572 -16.22 5.78 2.48
C PRO A 572 -17.43 5.68 1.55
N ASP A 573 -17.99 4.49 1.41
CA ASP A 573 -19.22 4.26 0.65
C ASP A 573 -20.40 5.09 1.18
N TYR A 574 -20.54 5.21 2.50
CA TYR A 574 -21.58 6.03 3.11
C TYR A 574 -21.33 7.52 2.85
N PHE A 575 -20.08 7.96 2.98
CA PHE A 575 -19.68 9.34 2.70
C PHE A 575 -19.90 9.71 1.22
N PHE A 576 -19.40 8.87 0.31
CA PHE A 576 -19.60 9.09 -1.13
C PHE A 576 -21.07 8.95 -1.53
N ALA A 577 -21.80 7.96 -1.01
CA ALA A 577 -23.23 7.82 -1.26
C ALA A 577 -24.01 9.03 -0.73
N THR A 578 -23.66 9.55 0.45
CA THR A 578 -24.28 10.73 1.04
C THR A 578 -23.99 11.99 0.24
N ILE A 579 -22.75 12.19 -0.21
CA ILE A 579 -22.38 13.32 -1.08
C ILE A 579 -23.10 13.21 -2.43
N ILE A 580 -23.06 12.03 -3.06
CA ILE A 580 -23.71 11.81 -4.35
C ILE A 580 -25.23 12.02 -4.21
N ASP A 581 -25.86 11.45 -3.20
CA ASP A 581 -27.30 11.64 -2.96
C ASP A 581 -27.63 13.10 -2.66
N SER A 582 -26.89 13.75 -1.75
CA SER A 582 -27.20 15.11 -1.31
C SER A 582 -26.91 16.16 -2.36
N ILE A 583 -25.76 16.09 -3.06
CA ILE A 583 -25.31 17.10 -4.01
C ILE A 583 -25.85 16.82 -5.42
N PHE A 584 -25.63 15.60 -5.91
CA PHE A 584 -25.97 15.28 -7.30
C PHE A 584 -27.42 14.80 -7.44
N VAL A 585 -27.87 13.80 -6.68
CA VAL A 585 -29.21 13.24 -6.87
C VAL A 585 -30.27 14.23 -6.42
N ARG A 586 -30.17 14.81 -5.24
CA ARG A 586 -31.15 15.81 -4.75
C ARG A 586 -31.02 17.13 -5.49
N GLY A 587 -29.79 17.57 -5.81
CA GLY A 587 -29.54 18.75 -6.64
C GLY A 587 -30.12 18.61 -8.04
N LEU A 588 -29.83 17.50 -8.73
CA LEU A 588 -30.39 17.23 -10.04
C LEU A 588 -31.91 17.01 -10.00
N LYS A 589 -32.44 16.33 -8.99
CA LYS A 589 -33.90 16.22 -8.79
C LYS A 589 -34.57 17.58 -8.56
N PHE A 590 -33.93 18.48 -7.81
CA PHE A 590 -34.39 19.85 -7.64
C PHE A 590 -34.42 20.63 -8.96
N MET A 591 -33.42 20.42 -9.82
CA MET A 591 -33.38 21.03 -11.15
C MET A 591 -34.36 20.35 -12.13
N HIS A 592 -34.71 19.07 -11.90
CA HIS A 592 -35.55 18.25 -12.81
C HIS A 592 -36.96 18.08 -12.25
N THR A 593 -37.69 19.20 -12.13
CA THR A 593 -39.03 19.26 -11.51
C THR A 593 -40.16 18.72 -12.40
N GLY A 594 -39.88 18.47 -13.72
CA GLY A 594 -40.92 18.11 -14.69
C GLY A 594 -41.81 19.29 -15.12
N VAL A 595 -41.58 20.49 -14.62
CA VAL A 595 -42.36 21.68 -14.91
C VAL A 595 -41.67 22.51 -16.00
N LEU A 596 -42.32 22.68 -17.14
CA LEU A 596 -41.75 23.36 -18.32
C LEU A 596 -41.27 24.79 -18.02
N SER A 597 -41.97 25.53 -17.19
CA SER A 597 -41.59 26.89 -16.80
C SER A 597 -40.27 26.95 -16.05
N THR A 598 -39.94 25.91 -15.25
CA THR A 598 -38.68 25.81 -14.55
C THR A 598 -37.51 25.59 -15.55
N TYR A 599 -37.71 24.76 -16.55
CA TYR A 599 -36.68 24.54 -17.59
C TYR A 599 -36.44 25.78 -18.45
N LEU A 600 -37.50 26.51 -18.80
CA LEU A 600 -37.41 27.80 -19.49
C LEU A 600 -36.62 28.82 -18.66
N SER A 601 -36.90 28.90 -17.34
CA SER A 601 -36.16 29.78 -16.44
C SER A 601 -34.67 29.43 -16.40
N TRP A 602 -34.30 28.15 -16.29
CA TRP A 602 -32.88 27.70 -16.34
C TRP A 602 -32.20 28.01 -17.67
N SER A 603 -32.93 27.82 -18.78
CA SER A 603 -32.41 28.16 -20.12
C SER A 603 -32.17 29.66 -20.28
N ILE A 604 -33.07 30.50 -19.76
CA ILE A 604 -32.92 31.97 -19.79
C ILE A 604 -31.73 32.40 -18.91
N ILE A 605 -31.61 31.83 -17.70
CA ILE A 605 -30.49 32.12 -16.80
C ILE A 605 -29.17 31.72 -17.47
N GLY A 606 -29.11 30.54 -18.10
CA GLY A 606 -27.93 30.08 -18.85
C GLY A 606 -27.57 31.02 -19.99
N LEU A 607 -28.56 31.47 -20.74
CA LEU A 607 -28.36 32.44 -21.82
C LEU A 607 -27.83 33.80 -21.31
N VAL A 608 -28.40 34.31 -20.22
CA VAL A 608 -27.93 35.54 -19.56
C VAL A 608 -26.48 35.42 -19.08
N VAL A 609 -26.11 34.28 -18.48
CA VAL A 609 -24.72 34.02 -18.05
C VAL A 609 -23.78 33.98 -19.26
N ILE A 610 -24.17 33.30 -20.34
CA ILE A 610 -23.37 33.24 -21.57
C ILE A 610 -23.19 34.67 -22.17
N ILE A 611 -24.27 35.43 -22.26
CA ILE A 611 -24.21 36.81 -22.77
C ILE A 611 -23.30 37.66 -21.87
N PHE A 612 -23.41 37.53 -20.54
CA PHE A 612 -22.54 38.26 -19.62
C PHE A 612 -21.08 37.91 -19.79
N VAL A 613 -20.75 36.63 -19.92
CA VAL A 613 -19.36 36.14 -20.12
C VAL A 613 -18.79 36.58 -21.50
N LEU A 614 -19.66 36.76 -22.50
CA LEU A 614 -19.21 37.21 -23.82
C LEU A 614 -19.07 38.74 -23.95
N ILE A 615 -19.66 39.51 -23.04
CA ILE A 615 -19.62 40.99 -23.03
C ILE A 615 -18.52 41.50 -22.07
N VAL A 616 -18.17 40.75 -21.04
CA VAL A 616 -17.09 41.02 -20.08
C VAL A 616 -15.80 40.35 -20.53
#